data_b2ee5fce436cfd600aceca3ff02e6dd4
#
_entry.id   b2ee5fce436cfd600aceca3ff02e6dd4
#
_cell.length_a   1.000
_cell.length_b   1.000
_cell.length_c   1.000
_cell.angle_alpha   90.00
_cell.angle_beta   90.00
_cell.angle_gamma   90.00
#
_symmetry.space_group_name_H-M   'P 1'
#
loop_
_entity.id
_entity.type
_entity.pdbx_description
1 polymer ?
#
loop_
_entity_poly.entity_id
_entity_poly.type
_entity_poly.pdbx_seq_one_letter_code
_entity_poly.pdbx_strand_id
1 'polypeptide(L)'
;MPKLLNLQGFKVQTFPLVHNVPNNAFVIDTADNTRILYVTDTRYTPCVVRNVNYAVVECNYDEDYIVERMCEGYVPQSRYENHQSLGKCIEYLKMIKHDRLNGIILWHLSSGNIDAERALARVKEELCMENVWIAQKGLEIETSNEPF
;
A
#
# COMPACT_ATOMS: atom_id res chain seq x y z
N MET A 1 14.16 -16.07 -2.36
CA MET A 1 14.69 -15.42 -3.59
C MET A 1 13.52 -14.86 -4.39
N PRO A 2 13.64 -13.68 -4.96
CA PRO A 2 12.62 -13.16 -5.87
C PRO A 2 12.41 -14.12 -7.05
N LYS A 3 11.16 -14.39 -7.39
CA LYS A 3 10.81 -15.19 -8.57
C LYS A 3 10.41 -14.24 -9.68
N LEU A 4 10.90 -14.46 -10.88
CA LEU A 4 10.50 -13.73 -12.08
C LEU A 4 9.58 -14.64 -12.90
N LEU A 5 8.40 -14.14 -13.23
CA LEU A 5 7.42 -14.79 -14.08
C LEU A 5 7.13 -13.90 -15.30
N ASN A 6 7.12 -14.47 -16.49
CA ASN A 6 6.68 -13.80 -17.71
C ASN A 6 5.29 -14.32 -18.09
N LEU A 7 4.30 -13.43 -18.06
CA LEU A 7 2.90 -13.76 -18.32
C LEU A 7 2.37 -12.85 -19.44
N GLN A 8 2.26 -13.33 -20.67
CA GLN A 8 1.58 -12.66 -21.79
C GLN A 8 1.74 -11.11 -21.84
N GLY A 9 2.98 -10.65 -21.88
CA GLY A 9 3.30 -9.22 -21.92
C GLY A 9 3.51 -8.54 -20.56
N PHE A 10 3.35 -9.26 -19.46
CA PHE A 10 3.69 -8.79 -18.12
C PHE A 10 4.94 -9.48 -17.59
N LYS A 11 5.79 -8.74 -16.88
CA LYS A 11 6.87 -9.29 -16.06
C LYS A 11 6.49 -9.14 -14.60
N VAL A 12 6.42 -10.23 -13.87
CA VAL A 12 6.04 -10.22 -12.46
C VAL A 12 7.23 -10.68 -11.62
N GLN A 13 7.68 -9.83 -10.71
CA GLN A 13 8.68 -10.16 -9.69
C GLN A 13 8.00 -10.27 -8.33
N THR A 14 8.41 -11.24 -7.51
CA THR A 14 7.88 -11.42 -6.16
C THR A 14 8.97 -11.18 -5.12
N PHE A 15 8.59 -10.56 -4.00
CA PHE A 15 9.45 -10.34 -2.84
C PHE A 15 8.75 -10.86 -1.58
N PRO A 16 9.47 -11.56 -0.67
CA PRO A 16 8.86 -12.03 0.57
C PRO A 16 8.45 -10.86 1.45
N LEU A 17 7.28 -10.98 2.06
CA LEU A 17 6.73 -10.05 3.04
C LEU A 17 6.81 -10.64 4.45
N VAL A 18 6.55 -9.82 5.46
CA VAL A 18 6.60 -10.20 6.87
C VAL A 18 5.19 -10.36 7.41
N HIS A 19 4.72 -11.59 7.44
CA HIS A 19 3.40 -11.95 7.95
C HIS A 19 3.47 -13.26 8.74
N ASN A 20 2.38 -13.63 9.42
CA ASN A 20 2.27 -14.90 10.18
C ASN A 20 2.23 -16.15 9.29
N VAL A 21 1.91 -16.00 8.03
CA VAL A 21 1.99 -17.01 6.98
C VAL A 21 2.90 -16.53 5.84
N PRO A 22 3.54 -17.45 5.08
CA PRO A 22 4.37 -17.06 3.94
C PRO A 22 3.57 -16.23 2.94
N ASN A 23 4.06 -15.03 2.64
CA ASN A 23 3.42 -14.09 1.73
C ASN A 23 4.45 -13.34 0.88
N ASN A 24 4.03 -12.76 -0.25
CA ASN A 24 4.90 -12.02 -1.15
C ASN A 24 4.22 -10.74 -1.64
N ALA A 25 5.02 -9.70 -1.83
CA ALA A 25 4.68 -8.57 -2.67
C ALA A 25 4.91 -8.92 -4.15
N PHE A 26 4.23 -8.18 -5.03
CA PHE A 26 4.38 -8.32 -6.47
C PHE A 26 4.81 -6.99 -7.07
N VAL A 27 5.80 -7.04 -7.95
CA VAL A 27 6.14 -5.94 -8.85
C VAL A 27 5.78 -6.39 -10.25
N ILE A 28 4.89 -5.66 -10.89
CA ILE A 28 4.31 -5.99 -12.19
C ILE A 28 4.75 -4.91 -13.18
N ASP A 29 5.57 -5.28 -14.16
CA ASP A 29 5.89 -4.44 -15.29
C ASP A 29 4.97 -4.82 -16.47
N THR A 30 4.21 -3.86 -16.95
CA THR A 30 3.28 -4.01 -18.07
C THR A 30 4.01 -3.85 -19.42
N ALA A 31 3.33 -4.15 -20.51
CA ALA A 31 3.91 -4.07 -21.87
C ALA A 31 4.31 -2.64 -22.27
N ASP A 32 3.65 -1.61 -21.73
CA ASP A 32 3.95 -0.19 -21.91
C ASP A 32 4.98 0.35 -20.92
N ASN A 33 5.65 -0.54 -20.15
CA ASN A 33 6.61 -0.22 -19.11
C ASN A 33 6.05 0.53 -17.88
N THR A 34 4.76 0.47 -17.63
CA THR A 34 4.19 0.90 -16.35
C THR A 34 4.56 -0.11 -15.27
N ARG A 35 5.14 0.36 -14.17
CA ARG A 35 5.52 -0.47 -13.02
C ARG A 35 4.52 -0.31 -11.89
N ILE A 36 3.88 -1.41 -11.52
CA ILE A 36 2.89 -1.47 -10.44
C ILE A 36 3.48 -2.29 -9.29
N LEU A 37 3.46 -1.73 -8.09
CA LEU A 37 3.80 -2.43 -6.85
C LEU A 37 2.50 -2.83 -6.13
N TYR A 38 2.40 -4.09 -5.72
CA TYR A 38 1.29 -4.61 -4.93
C TYR A 38 1.80 -5.24 -3.63
N VAL A 39 1.39 -4.69 -2.50
CA VAL A 39 1.79 -5.11 -1.14
C VAL A 39 0.56 -5.28 -0.28
N THR A 40 0.35 -6.46 0.28
CA THR A 40 -0.76 -6.75 1.20
C THR A 40 -0.35 -7.82 2.21
N ASP A 41 -1.04 -7.87 3.34
CA ASP A 41 -0.81 -8.83 4.42
C ASP A 41 0.66 -8.82 4.92
N THR A 42 1.10 -7.68 5.42
CA THR A 42 2.46 -7.52 5.94
C THR A 42 2.50 -6.61 7.16
N ARG A 43 3.39 -6.89 8.11
CA ARG A 43 3.67 -5.99 9.24
C ARG A 43 4.41 -4.73 8.83
N TYR A 44 5.23 -4.85 7.79
CA TYR A 44 5.97 -3.79 7.13
C TYR A 44 6.53 -4.32 5.82
N THR A 45 6.87 -3.41 4.91
CA THR A 45 7.45 -3.78 3.61
C THR A 45 8.98 -3.74 3.70
N PRO A 46 9.66 -4.91 3.64
CA PRO A 46 11.09 -5.02 3.95
C PRO A 46 12.02 -4.58 2.83
N CYS A 47 11.51 -4.33 1.62
CA CYS A 47 12.31 -3.98 0.45
C CYS A 47 11.83 -2.68 -0.20
N VAL A 48 12.77 -1.84 -0.62
CA VAL A 48 12.48 -0.62 -1.37
C VAL A 48 12.46 -0.94 -2.86
N VAL A 49 11.30 -0.82 -3.49
CA VAL A 49 11.14 -0.99 -4.94
C VAL A 49 11.29 0.35 -5.62
N ARG A 50 12.16 0.42 -6.63
CA ARG A 50 12.45 1.65 -7.37
C ARG A 50 11.60 1.77 -8.64
N ASN A 51 11.43 3.00 -9.11
CA ASN A 51 10.75 3.33 -10.36
C ASN A 51 9.30 2.83 -10.43
N VAL A 52 8.59 2.87 -9.30
CA VAL A 52 7.17 2.50 -9.21
C VAL A 52 6.31 3.63 -9.77
N ASN A 53 5.43 3.32 -10.71
CA ASN A 53 4.44 4.29 -11.23
C ASN A 53 3.16 4.27 -10.41
N TYR A 54 2.71 3.11 -9.97
CA TYR A 54 1.52 2.95 -9.12
C TYR A 54 1.83 2.00 -7.97
N ALA A 55 1.44 2.39 -6.76
CA ALA A 55 1.63 1.57 -5.56
C ALA A 55 0.27 1.21 -4.94
N VAL A 56 -0.05 -0.08 -4.89
CA VAL A 56 -1.16 -0.64 -4.11
C VAL A 56 -0.55 -1.16 -2.82
N VAL A 57 -0.77 -0.47 -1.72
CA VAL A 57 -0.07 -0.74 -0.45
C VAL A 57 -1.05 -0.87 0.69
N GLU A 58 -0.83 -1.88 1.53
CA GLU A 58 -1.60 -2.08 2.74
C GLU A 58 -1.51 -0.88 3.68
N CYS A 59 -2.68 -0.44 4.18
CA CYS A 59 -2.85 0.58 5.19
C CYS A 59 -3.94 0.11 6.14
N ASN A 60 -3.62 -0.83 7.04
CA ASN A 60 -4.62 -1.62 7.75
C ASN A 60 -5.20 -0.91 8.96
N TYR A 61 -4.37 -0.27 9.78
CA TYR A 61 -4.79 0.36 11.03
C TYR A 61 -4.01 1.66 11.30
N ASP A 62 -4.58 2.50 12.17
CA ASP A 62 -3.96 3.72 12.69
C ASP A 62 -3.85 3.62 14.20
N GLU A 63 -2.61 3.64 14.73
CA GLU A 63 -2.36 3.53 16.16
C GLU A 63 -3.06 4.63 16.95
N ASP A 64 -3.02 5.87 16.47
CA ASP A 64 -3.63 7.03 17.14
C ASP A 64 -5.15 6.88 17.19
N TYR A 65 -5.76 6.45 16.09
CA TYR A 65 -7.21 6.21 16.01
C TYR A 65 -7.67 5.08 16.92
N ILE A 66 -6.89 3.99 17.02
CA ILE A 66 -7.18 2.89 17.95
C ILE A 66 -7.15 3.40 19.38
N VAL A 67 -6.14 4.19 19.78
CA VAL A 67 -6.02 4.75 21.14
C VAL A 67 -7.20 5.67 21.45
N GLU A 68 -7.57 6.56 20.53
CA GLU A 68 -8.75 7.44 20.67
C GLU A 68 -10.01 6.61 20.94
N ARG A 69 -10.25 5.58 20.14
CA ARG A 69 -11.42 4.69 20.28
C ARG A 69 -11.40 3.82 21.52
N MET A 70 -10.24 3.37 21.96
CA MET A 70 -10.13 2.63 23.23
C MET A 70 -10.56 3.48 24.43
N CYS A 71 -10.32 4.79 24.41
CA CYS A 71 -10.83 5.72 25.42
C CYS A 71 -12.37 5.79 25.41
N GLU A 72 -13.01 5.45 24.29
CA GLU A 72 -14.48 5.36 24.13
C GLU A 72 -15.03 3.96 24.42
N GLY A 73 -14.19 3.02 24.84
CA GLY A 73 -14.57 1.63 25.17
C GLY A 73 -14.46 0.64 24.00
N TYR A 74 -13.85 1.03 22.88
CA TYR A 74 -13.59 0.12 21.78
C TYR A 74 -12.53 -0.91 22.13
N VAL A 75 -12.73 -2.16 21.73
CA VAL A 75 -11.76 -3.24 21.84
C VAL A 75 -11.25 -3.57 20.44
N PRO A 76 -9.96 -3.33 20.14
CA PRO A 76 -9.40 -3.61 18.82
C PRO A 76 -9.51 -5.10 18.48
N GLN A 77 -9.70 -5.40 17.19
CA GLN A 77 -9.64 -6.78 16.71
C GLN A 77 -8.27 -7.37 16.98
N SER A 78 -8.23 -8.59 17.46
CA SER A 78 -6.97 -9.32 17.69
C SER A 78 -6.20 -9.48 16.37
N ARG A 79 -4.87 -9.35 16.43
CA ARG A 79 -3.92 -9.55 15.31
C ARG A 79 -3.79 -8.39 14.32
N TYR A 80 -4.38 -7.21 14.54
CA TYR A 80 -4.11 -6.05 13.69
C TYR A 80 -2.60 -5.74 13.59
N GLU A 81 -1.82 -6.02 14.62
CA GLU A 81 -0.37 -5.84 14.66
C GLU A 81 0.41 -6.72 13.65
N ASN A 82 -0.25 -7.70 13.02
CA ASN A 82 0.34 -8.49 11.93
C ASN A 82 0.26 -7.77 10.58
N HIS A 83 -0.39 -6.62 10.54
CA HIS A 83 -0.61 -5.80 9.37
C HIS A 83 0.16 -4.48 9.44
N GLN A 84 0.24 -3.77 8.33
CA GLN A 84 0.96 -2.51 8.22
C GLN A 84 0.09 -1.36 8.73
N SER A 85 0.63 -0.58 9.69
CA SER A 85 -0.04 0.61 10.18
C SER A 85 0.05 1.78 9.19
N LEU A 86 -0.80 2.79 9.38
CA LEU A 86 -0.77 4.04 8.61
C LEU A 86 0.61 4.70 8.66
N GLY A 87 1.23 4.77 9.84
CA GLY A 87 2.56 5.34 10.01
C GLY A 87 3.62 4.64 9.17
N LYS A 88 3.68 3.30 9.24
CA LYS A 88 4.62 2.48 8.45
C LYS A 88 4.31 2.54 6.94
N CYS A 89 3.04 2.60 6.57
CA CYS A 89 2.62 2.79 5.18
C CYS A 89 3.17 4.10 4.62
N ILE A 90 3.00 5.21 5.34
CA ILE A 90 3.52 6.53 4.94
C ILE A 90 5.05 6.53 4.86
N GLU A 91 5.74 5.98 5.86
CA GLU A 91 7.21 5.86 5.83
C GLU A 91 7.68 5.10 4.59
N TYR A 92 7.06 3.98 4.29
CA TYR A 92 7.39 3.19 3.10
C TYR A 92 7.12 3.96 1.80
N LEU A 93 5.97 4.61 1.69
CA LEU A 93 5.61 5.42 0.52
C LEU A 93 6.59 6.57 0.30
N LYS A 94 7.08 7.22 1.37
CA LYS A 94 8.13 8.23 1.28
C LYS A 94 9.45 7.67 0.73
N MET A 95 9.80 6.43 1.07
CA MET A 95 11.02 5.79 0.56
C MET A 95 10.96 5.45 -0.93
N ILE A 96 9.77 5.16 -1.47
CA ILE A 96 9.58 4.83 -2.89
C ILE A 96 9.15 6.03 -3.74
N LYS A 97 8.82 7.17 -3.10
CA LYS A 97 8.37 8.37 -3.80
C LYS A 97 9.46 8.94 -4.71
N HIS A 98 9.09 9.22 -5.95
CA HIS A 98 9.90 9.91 -6.96
C HIS A 98 8.99 10.51 -8.01
N ASP A 99 9.53 11.26 -8.97
CA ASP A 99 8.77 12.06 -9.96
C ASP A 99 7.83 11.23 -10.87
N ARG A 100 8.03 9.92 -10.93
CA ARG A 100 7.22 8.99 -11.73
C ARG A 100 6.23 8.17 -10.90
N LEU A 101 6.10 8.42 -9.61
CA LEU A 101 5.03 7.83 -8.80
C LEU A 101 3.75 8.59 -9.07
N ASN A 102 2.93 8.04 -9.95
CA ASN A 102 1.73 8.68 -10.49
C ASN A 102 0.49 8.44 -9.65
N GLY A 103 0.46 7.36 -8.86
CA GLY A 103 -0.71 7.08 -8.04
C GLY A 103 -0.45 6.07 -6.92
N ILE A 104 -1.25 6.21 -5.86
CA ILE A 104 -1.21 5.36 -4.68
C ILE A 104 -2.63 4.87 -4.39
N ILE A 105 -2.79 3.58 -4.20
CA ILE A 105 -4.03 2.95 -3.77
C ILE A 105 -3.82 2.36 -2.37
N LEU A 106 -4.50 2.92 -1.39
CA LEU A 106 -4.51 2.38 -0.04
C LEU A 106 -5.43 1.16 -0.01
N TRP A 107 -4.90 0.05 0.44
CA TRP A 107 -5.52 -1.26 0.37
C TRP A 107 -5.64 -1.90 1.76
N HIS A 108 -6.58 -2.82 1.92
CA HIS A 108 -6.73 -3.67 3.10
C HIS A 108 -6.97 -2.90 4.41
N LEU A 109 -7.74 -1.82 4.35
CA LEU A 109 -8.12 -1.04 5.52
C LEU A 109 -9.06 -1.86 6.42
N SER A 110 -8.76 -1.91 7.72
CA SER A 110 -9.57 -2.63 8.71
C SER A 110 -10.75 -1.76 9.18
N SER A 111 -11.96 -2.26 9.03
CA SER A 111 -13.12 -1.56 9.59
C SER A 111 -13.01 -1.46 11.12
N GLY A 112 -13.03 -0.26 11.67
CA GLY A 112 -12.96 0.00 13.10
C GLY A 112 -11.56 0.25 13.67
N ASN A 113 -10.49 -0.13 12.99
CA ASN A 113 -9.11 0.15 13.42
C ASN A 113 -8.46 1.33 12.69
N ILE A 114 -9.13 1.88 11.68
CA ILE A 114 -8.69 3.05 10.93
C ILE A 114 -9.91 3.85 10.44
N ASP A 115 -9.78 5.16 10.45
CA ASP A 115 -10.68 6.05 9.74
C ASP A 115 -10.12 6.26 8.32
N ALA A 116 -10.84 5.76 7.32
CA ALA A 116 -10.38 5.74 5.94
C ALA A 116 -10.18 7.15 5.35
N GLU A 117 -11.09 8.09 5.64
CA GLU A 117 -11.01 9.46 5.13
C GLU A 117 -9.86 10.23 5.79
N ARG A 118 -9.68 10.07 7.10
CA ARG A 118 -8.55 10.64 7.86
C ARG A 118 -7.21 10.08 7.35
N ALA A 119 -7.12 8.78 7.10
CA ALA A 119 -5.92 8.14 6.56
C ALA A 119 -5.61 8.64 5.14
N LEU A 120 -6.61 8.75 4.27
CA LEU A 120 -6.47 9.29 2.92
C LEU A 120 -5.92 10.72 2.95
N ALA A 121 -6.54 11.59 3.76
CA ALA A 121 -6.11 12.99 3.90
C ALA A 121 -4.66 13.09 4.39
N ARG A 122 -4.28 12.31 5.41
CA ARG A 122 -2.93 12.28 5.95
C ARG A 122 -1.89 11.80 4.94
N VAL A 123 -2.19 10.74 4.16
CA VAL A 123 -1.27 10.27 3.11
C VAL A 123 -1.08 11.32 2.03
N LYS A 124 -2.15 11.98 1.56
CA LYS A 124 -2.06 13.07 0.58
C LYS A 124 -1.20 14.22 1.07
N GLU A 125 -1.43 14.67 2.29
CA GLU A 125 -0.68 15.77 2.91
C GLU A 125 0.80 15.44 3.07
N GLU A 126 1.12 14.31 3.71
CA GLU A 126 2.49 13.92 4.03
C GLU A 126 3.35 13.58 2.79
N LEU A 127 2.70 13.15 1.71
CA LEU A 127 3.37 12.88 0.44
C LEU A 127 3.28 14.04 -0.56
N CYS A 128 2.51 15.08 -0.27
CA CYS A 128 2.20 16.15 -1.23
C CYS A 128 1.73 15.56 -2.58
N MET A 129 0.74 14.66 -2.55
CA MET A 129 0.19 13.95 -3.70
C MET A 129 -1.33 13.94 -3.67
N GLU A 130 -1.97 14.34 -4.77
CA GLU A 130 -3.43 14.30 -4.91
C GLU A 130 -3.93 12.92 -5.40
N ASN A 131 -3.15 12.23 -6.22
CA ASN A 131 -3.50 10.94 -6.82
C ASN A 131 -3.33 9.79 -5.80
N VAL A 132 -4.12 9.83 -4.74
CA VAL A 132 -4.21 8.81 -3.71
C VAL A 132 -5.67 8.40 -3.57
N TRP A 133 -5.95 7.11 -3.60
CA TRP A 133 -7.28 6.54 -3.51
C TRP A 133 -7.35 5.45 -2.45
N ILE A 134 -8.55 5.17 -1.97
CA ILE A 134 -8.87 4.00 -1.15
C ILE A 134 -9.44 2.93 -2.08
N ALA A 135 -8.89 1.72 -2.01
CA ALA A 135 -9.41 0.60 -2.76
C ALA A 135 -10.83 0.24 -2.30
N GLN A 136 -11.76 0.25 -3.24
CA GLN A 136 -13.17 -0.10 -3.03
C GLN A 136 -13.74 -0.80 -4.26
N LYS A 137 -14.86 -1.48 -4.06
CA LYS A 137 -15.53 -2.17 -5.17
C LYS A 137 -15.89 -1.19 -6.29
N GLY A 138 -15.45 -1.50 -7.51
CA GLY A 138 -15.74 -0.68 -8.69
C GLY A 138 -14.76 0.47 -8.92
N LEU A 139 -13.69 0.62 -8.11
CA LEU A 139 -12.63 1.57 -8.41
C LEU A 139 -11.88 1.14 -9.68
N GLU A 140 -11.84 2.01 -10.67
CA GLU A 140 -11.06 1.86 -11.90
C GLU A 140 -10.12 3.06 -12.03
N ILE A 141 -8.85 2.81 -12.32
CA ILE A 141 -7.82 3.82 -12.51
C ILE A 141 -7.10 3.53 -13.82
N GLU A 142 -7.13 4.50 -14.72
CA GLU A 142 -6.29 4.44 -15.92
C GLU A 142 -4.83 4.67 -15.52
N THR A 143 -3.95 3.78 -15.95
CA THR A 143 -2.52 3.87 -15.64
C THR A 143 -1.74 4.44 -16.83
N SER A 144 -0.73 5.23 -16.53
CA SER A 144 0.22 5.77 -17.50
C SER A 144 1.64 5.70 -16.95
N ASN A 145 2.63 5.51 -17.80
CA ASN A 145 4.04 5.63 -17.44
C ASN A 145 4.59 7.06 -17.58
N GLU A 146 3.78 7.97 -18.12
CA GLU A 146 4.13 9.39 -18.23
C GLU A 146 3.95 10.08 -16.86
N PRO A 147 4.83 11.03 -16.49
CA PRO A 147 4.63 11.87 -15.32
C PRO A 147 3.38 12.74 -15.49
N PHE A 148 2.64 12.97 -14.40
CA PHE A 148 1.55 13.96 -14.36
C PHE A 148 2.09 15.37 -14.20
#